data_d6db62564a2d466d433da4ce71a0ddb2
#
_entry.id   d6db62564a2d466d433da4ce71a0ddb2
#
_cell.length_a   1.000
_cell.length_b   1.000
_cell.length_c   1.000
_cell.angle_alpha   90.00
_cell.angle_beta   90.00
_cell.angle_gamma   90.00
#
_symmetry.space_group_name_H-M   'P 1'
#
loop_
_entity.id
_entity.type
_entity.pdbx_description
1 polymer ?
#
loop_
_entity_poly.entity_id
_entity_poly.type
_entity_poly.pdbx_seq_one_letter_code
_entity_poly.pdbx_strand_id
1 'polypeptide(L)'
;MKVTDSQGSPQAFQNRRNALIDASEDELVVFKFTSNAVTMGKNADKALVVHSDHCHESKIPVIRTQMPHGSSGYHDPNEFRICAVVNRDSQLEFLRRPWTRKCTSARGWQTLRGIVLTALHSLGVEARCMGNDIVVRIDGEDKKIGAITVPSFEKMLMFNVHILLDWDIETAEKAIKSKTNMREKVRGLKELGHTITFKQMRDAFVTAWEEVFGEEKVQ
;
A
#
# COMPACT_ATOMS: atom_id res chain seq x y z
N MET A 1 -16.05 8.94 7.10
CA MET A 1 -15.27 8.78 5.84
C MET A 1 -15.95 7.75 4.94
N LYS A 2 -15.99 7.99 3.62
CA LYS A 2 -16.55 7.05 2.64
C LYS A 2 -15.59 5.89 2.40
N VAL A 3 -16.10 4.65 2.38
CA VAL A 3 -15.34 3.45 1.98
C VAL A 3 -15.84 3.00 0.61
N THR A 4 -14.95 2.83 -0.34
CA THR A 4 -15.26 2.44 -1.72
C THR A 4 -14.43 1.23 -2.13
N ASP A 5 -15.11 0.17 -2.58
CA ASP A 5 -14.45 -0.96 -3.23
C ASP A 5 -14.32 -0.68 -4.73
N SER A 6 -13.14 -0.91 -5.26
CA SER A 6 -12.83 -0.70 -6.68
C SER A 6 -11.98 -1.85 -7.22
N GLN A 7 -12.04 -2.04 -8.53
CA GLN A 7 -11.16 -3.00 -9.21
C GLN A 7 -10.73 -2.48 -10.58
N GLY A 8 -9.60 -2.94 -11.07
CA GLY A 8 -9.09 -2.54 -12.37
C GLY A 8 -7.60 -2.78 -12.54
N SER A 9 -7.05 -2.26 -13.61
CA SER A 9 -5.61 -2.30 -13.84
C SER A 9 -4.84 -1.41 -12.85
N PRO A 10 -3.54 -1.63 -12.64
CA PRO A 10 -2.70 -0.70 -11.89
C PRO A 10 -2.74 0.73 -12.42
N GLN A 11 -2.95 0.94 -13.74
CA GLN A 11 -3.17 2.28 -14.31
C GLN A 11 -4.49 2.90 -13.82
N ALA A 12 -5.57 2.11 -13.75
CA ALA A 12 -6.85 2.59 -13.22
C ALA A 12 -6.72 3.01 -11.74
N PHE A 13 -5.95 2.26 -10.94
CA PHE A 13 -5.61 2.64 -9.57
C PHE A 13 -4.87 3.99 -9.51
N GLN A 14 -3.86 4.20 -10.38
CA GLN A 14 -3.15 5.47 -10.42
C GLN A 14 -4.07 6.64 -10.77
N ASN A 15 -4.97 6.46 -11.74
CA ASN A 15 -5.94 7.46 -12.14
C ASN A 15 -6.92 7.78 -10.99
N ARG A 16 -7.44 6.75 -10.31
CA ARG A 16 -8.32 6.92 -9.13
C ARG A 16 -7.62 7.67 -8.01
N ARG A 17 -6.37 7.29 -7.70
CA ARG A 17 -5.56 7.97 -6.69
C ARG A 17 -5.35 9.45 -7.00
N ASN A 18 -5.03 9.78 -8.24
CA ASN A 18 -4.84 11.17 -8.64
C ASN A 18 -6.16 11.97 -8.51
N ALA A 19 -7.29 11.38 -8.92
CA ALA A 19 -8.60 12.00 -8.75
C ALA A 19 -8.95 12.28 -7.26
N LEU A 20 -8.57 11.39 -6.34
CA LEU A 20 -8.72 11.62 -4.90
C LEU A 20 -7.89 12.81 -4.39
N ILE A 21 -6.66 12.95 -4.89
CA ILE A 21 -5.80 14.08 -4.55
C ILE A 21 -6.44 15.39 -5.00
N ASP A 22 -6.96 15.40 -6.23
CA ASP A 22 -7.56 16.60 -6.83
C ASP A 22 -8.89 16.98 -6.16
N ALA A 23 -9.72 15.98 -5.80
CA ALA A 23 -11.00 16.19 -5.13
C ALA A 23 -10.86 16.69 -3.69
N SER A 24 -9.76 16.37 -3.01
CA SER A 24 -9.53 16.70 -1.58
C SER A 24 -10.62 16.19 -0.64
N GLU A 25 -11.28 15.09 -1.00
CA GLU A 25 -12.35 14.45 -0.22
C GLU A 25 -11.80 13.31 0.64
N ASP A 26 -12.36 13.14 1.82
CA ASP A 26 -12.02 12.05 2.72
C ASP A 26 -12.60 10.73 2.21
N GLU A 27 -11.78 9.87 1.65
CA GLU A 27 -12.20 8.59 1.10
C GLU A 27 -11.15 7.50 1.33
N LEU A 28 -11.61 6.30 1.72
CA LEU A 28 -10.84 5.06 1.72
C LEU A 28 -11.23 4.23 0.51
N VAL A 29 -10.29 3.99 -0.38
CA VAL A 29 -10.46 3.10 -1.53
C VAL A 29 -9.72 1.79 -1.28
N VAL A 30 -10.47 0.68 -1.25
CA VAL A 30 -9.93 -0.67 -1.30
C VAL A 30 -9.90 -1.10 -2.77
N PHE A 31 -8.71 -1.45 -3.27
CA PHE A 31 -8.53 -1.69 -4.70
C PHE A 31 -7.99 -3.08 -4.99
N LYS A 32 -8.68 -3.81 -5.86
CA LYS A 32 -8.27 -5.12 -6.37
C LYS A 32 -7.71 -4.96 -7.77
N PHE A 33 -6.46 -5.39 -7.97
CA PHE A 33 -5.89 -5.42 -9.32
C PHE A 33 -6.48 -6.57 -10.15
N THR A 34 -6.66 -6.31 -11.45
CA THR A 34 -7.14 -7.31 -12.43
C THR A 34 -6.06 -7.72 -13.42
N SER A 35 -4.90 -7.09 -13.37
CA SER A 35 -3.76 -7.37 -14.25
C SER A 35 -2.44 -6.99 -13.58
N ASN A 36 -1.35 -7.54 -14.10
CA ASN A 36 0.00 -7.22 -13.67
C ASN A 36 0.45 -5.87 -14.24
N ALA A 37 1.34 -5.19 -13.53
CA ALA A 37 2.10 -4.05 -14.05
C ALA A 37 3.35 -3.80 -13.21
N VAL A 38 4.32 -3.10 -13.79
CA VAL A 38 5.40 -2.43 -13.07
C VAL A 38 5.04 -0.96 -12.92
N THR A 39 5.08 -0.43 -11.70
CA THR A 39 5.05 1.02 -11.48
C THR A 39 6.45 1.53 -11.17
N MET A 40 6.76 2.74 -11.63
CA MET A 40 8.00 3.41 -11.31
C MET A 40 7.74 4.85 -10.88
N GLY A 41 8.53 5.35 -9.94
CA GLY A 41 8.40 6.71 -9.46
C GLY A 41 8.76 7.75 -10.52
N LYS A 42 8.32 9.00 -10.31
CA LYS A 42 8.60 10.11 -11.23
C LYS A 42 10.09 10.29 -11.51
N ASN A 43 10.94 10.12 -10.48
CA ASN A 43 12.38 10.32 -10.54
C ASN A 43 13.17 9.03 -10.82
N ALA A 44 12.49 7.91 -11.09
CA ALA A 44 13.17 6.65 -11.37
C ALA A 44 13.75 6.64 -12.79
N ASP A 45 15.00 6.22 -12.91
CA ASP A 45 15.59 5.86 -14.21
C ASP A 45 15.11 4.45 -14.58
N LYS A 46 14.35 4.36 -15.68
CA LYS A 46 13.78 3.10 -16.16
C LYS A 46 14.85 2.03 -16.39
N ALA A 47 15.99 2.42 -16.96
CA ALA A 47 17.08 1.49 -17.26
C ALA A 47 17.71 0.87 -16.01
N LEU A 48 17.65 1.57 -14.87
CA LEU A 48 18.20 1.11 -13.60
C LEU A 48 17.23 0.29 -12.75
N VAL A 49 15.92 0.41 -12.98
CA VAL A 49 14.90 -0.18 -12.08
C VAL A 49 13.95 -1.19 -12.75
N VAL A 50 13.95 -1.31 -14.09
CA VAL A 50 13.04 -2.20 -14.84
C VAL A 50 13.81 -3.04 -15.85
N HIS A 51 13.46 -4.32 -15.95
CA HIS A 51 13.86 -5.22 -17.04
C HIS A 51 12.93 -5.02 -18.24
N SER A 52 13.20 -3.98 -19.05
CA SER A 52 12.27 -3.50 -20.08
C SER A 52 11.97 -4.55 -21.15
N ASP A 53 12.96 -5.35 -21.55
CA ASP A 53 12.78 -6.39 -22.58
C ASP A 53 11.84 -7.48 -22.08
N HIS A 54 12.05 -7.97 -20.85
CA HIS A 54 11.15 -8.94 -20.23
C HIS A 54 9.73 -8.39 -20.09
N CYS A 55 9.57 -7.14 -19.63
CA CYS A 55 8.25 -6.53 -19.53
C CYS A 55 7.54 -6.42 -20.88
N HIS A 56 8.29 -6.11 -21.94
CA HIS A 56 7.75 -6.04 -23.30
C HIS A 56 7.30 -7.42 -23.81
N GLU A 57 8.17 -8.44 -23.72
CA GLU A 57 7.89 -9.82 -24.14
C GLU A 57 6.70 -10.43 -23.39
N SER A 58 6.65 -10.21 -22.06
CA SER A 58 5.58 -10.70 -21.17
C SER A 58 4.34 -9.82 -21.16
N LYS A 59 4.28 -8.76 -21.96
CA LYS A 59 3.17 -7.78 -22.03
C LYS A 59 2.82 -7.16 -20.66
N ILE A 60 3.82 -6.96 -19.81
CA ILE A 60 3.67 -6.31 -18.52
C ILE A 60 3.81 -4.79 -18.71
N PRO A 61 2.73 -4.00 -18.51
CA PRO A 61 2.79 -2.54 -18.63
C PRO A 61 3.77 -1.92 -17.63
N VAL A 62 4.55 -0.93 -18.07
CA VAL A 62 5.41 -0.11 -17.22
C VAL A 62 4.79 1.28 -17.09
N ILE A 63 4.37 1.63 -15.88
CA ILE A 63 3.60 2.84 -15.57
C ILE A 63 4.47 3.80 -14.76
N ARG A 64 4.66 5.03 -15.24
CA ARG A 64 5.30 6.08 -14.45
C ARG A 64 4.28 6.79 -13.57
N THR A 65 4.52 6.81 -12.28
CA THR A 65 3.62 7.47 -11.31
C THR A 65 4.07 8.90 -11.04
N GLN A 66 3.20 9.72 -10.46
CA GLN A 66 3.54 11.08 -10.00
C GLN A 66 4.33 11.10 -8.67
N MET A 67 4.50 9.94 -8.02
CA MET A 67 5.21 9.86 -6.75
C MET A 67 6.71 10.13 -6.92
N PRO A 68 7.30 11.05 -6.14
CA PRO A 68 8.67 11.52 -6.33
C PRO A 68 9.72 10.57 -5.71
N HIS A 69 9.68 9.28 -6.06
CA HIS A 69 10.69 8.31 -5.64
C HIS A 69 11.48 7.76 -6.84
N GLY A 70 12.64 7.18 -6.58
CA GLY A 70 13.56 6.63 -7.59
C GLY A 70 13.51 5.11 -7.73
N SER A 71 12.47 4.46 -7.24
CA SER A 71 12.30 2.99 -7.27
C SER A 71 11.17 2.54 -8.17
N SER A 72 11.08 1.22 -8.37
CA SER A 72 9.97 0.54 -9.03
C SER A 72 9.30 -0.46 -8.09
N GLY A 73 8.11 -0.91 -8.45
CA GLY A 73 7.37 -1.97 -7.79
C GLY A 73 6.59 -2.79 -8.80
N TYR A 74 6.58 -4.10 -8.61
CA TYR A 74 5.73 -5.01 -9.38
C TYR A 74 4.41 -5.22 -8.64
N HIS A 75 3.32 -5.26 -9.37
CA HIS A 75 1.95 -5.45 -8.89
C HIS A 75 1.28 -6.58 -9.63
N ASP A 76 0.51 -7.39 -8.91
CA ASP A 76 -0.30 -8.46 -9.47
C ASP A 76 -1.71 -8.52 -8.84
N PRO A 77 -2.63 -9.35 -9.40
CA PRO A 77 -4.00 -9.48 -8.90
C PRO A 77 -4.12 -10.03 -7.47
N ASN A 78 -3.07 -10.64 -6.94
CA ASN A 78 -3.04 -11.23 -5.59
C ASN A 78 -2.43 -10.26 -4.56
N GLU A 79 -2.27 -9.00 -4.92
CA GLU A 79 -1.90 -7.93 -4.00
C GLU A 79 -3.17 -7.27 -3.42
N PHE A 80 -3.24 -7.15 -2.11
CA PHE A 80 -4.22 -6.30 -1.45
C PHE A 80 -3.74 -4.87 -1.45
N ARG A 81 -4.54 -3.95 -1.96
CA ARG A 81 -4.17 -2.54 -2.09
C ARG A 81 -5.22 -1.63 -1.50
N ILE A 82 -4.76 -0.62 -0.77
CA ILE A 82 -5.60 0.50 -0.35
C ILE A 82 -4.92 1.82 -0.61
N CYS A 83 -5.76 2.82 -0.84
CA CYS A 83 -5.41 4.23 -0.84
C CYS A 83 -6.49 4.99 -0.08
N ALA A 84 -6.12 5.70 0.98
CA ALA A 84 -7.02 6.63 1.63
C ALA A 84 -6.45 8.04 1.52
N VAL A 85 -7.33 8.99 1.31
CA VAL A 85 -7.02 10.42 1.37
C VAL A 85 -7.78 11.02 2.54
N VAL A 86 -7.07 11.76 3.38
CA VAL A 86 -7.63 12.45 4.53
C VAL A 86 -7.26 13.93 4.42
N ASN A 87 -8.26 14.78 4.32
CA ASN A 87 -8.08 16.22 4.31
C ASN A 87 -7.57 16.69 5.68
N ARG A 88 -6.54 17.56 5.72
CA ARG A 88 -6.01 18.12 6.96
C ARG A 88 -6.98 19.02 7.68
N ASP A 89 -7.89 19.65 6.92
CA ASP A 89 -8.94 20.53 7.45
C ASP A 89 -10.17 19.73 7.88
N SER A 90 -10.25 18.44 7.57
CA SER A 90 -11.32 17.58 8.03
C SER A 90 -11.23 17.40 9.54
N GLN A 91 -12.39 17.18 10.14
CA GLN A 91 -12.59 17.21 11.60
C GLN A 91 -11.95 16.05 12.38
N LEU A 92 -11.01 15.35 11.81
CA LEU A 92 -10.28 14.31 12.51
C LEU A 92 -9.40 14.95 13.60
N GLU A 93 -9.85 14.90 14.83
CA GLU A 93 -9.30 15.61 16.00
C GLU A 93 -7.81 15.37 16.21
N PHE A 94 -7.30 14.19 15.84
CA PHE A 94 -5.89 13.88 15.95
C PHE A 94 -5.01 14.63 14.91
N LEU A 95 -5.60 15.14 13.81
CA LEU A 95 -4.93 15.98 12.83
C LEU A 95 -5.06 17.48 13.15
N ARG A 96 -5.99 17.88 14.05
CA ARG A 96 -6.30 19.28 14.40
C ARG A 96 -5.30 19.96 15.33
N ARG A 97 -4.43 19.23 16.02
CA ARG A 97 -3.46 19.88 16.91
C ARG A 97 -2.44 20.68 16.08
N PRO A 98 -1.93 21.84 16.57
CA PRO A 98 -0.98 22.68 15.84
C PRO A 98 0.30 21.89 15.57
N TRP A 99 0.48 21.49 14.33
CA TRP A 99 1.51 20.56 13.93
C TRP A 99 2.36 21.11 12.83
N THR A 100 3.64 20.91 12.96
CA THR A 100 4.55 21.08 11.82
C THR A 100 4.27 19.95 10.82
N ARG A 101 4.53 20.18 9.54
CA ARG A 101 4.36 19.19 8.45
C ARG A 101 4.99 17.83 8.80
N LYS A 102 6.14 17.82 9.50
CA LYS A 102 6.82 16.62 9.96
C LYS A 102 6.04 15.84 11.02
N CYS A 103 5.44 16.54 11.97
CA CYS A 103 4.67 15.89 13.04
C CYS A 103 3.38 15.24 12.52
N THR A 104 2.67 15.88 11.59
CA THR A 104 1.46 15.33 10.98
C THR A 104 1.75 14.01 10.25
N SER A 105 2.84 13.98 9.46
CA SER A 105 3.26 12.75 8.78
C SER A 105 3.62 11.64 9.76
N ALA A 106 4.34 11.94 10.85
CA ALA A 106 4.75 10.94 11.83
C ALA A 106 3.55 10.27 12.53
N ARG A 107 2.50 11.04 12.86
CA ARG A 107 1.25 10.48 13.43
C ARG A 107 0.46 9.68 12.41
N GLY A 108 0.31 10.20 11.19
CA GLY A 108 -0.31 9.44 10.11
C GLY A 108 0.35 8.08 9.95
N TRP A 109 1.67 8.02 10.03
CA TRP A 109 2.44 6.78 10.03
C TRP A 109 2.08 5.86 11.21
N GLN A 110 2.07 6.38 12.43
CA GLN A 110 1.75 5.59 13.63
C GLN A 110 0.32 5.05 13.56
N THR A 111 -0.63 5.88 13.16
CA THR A 111 -2.03 5.48 13.00
C THR A 111 -2.19 4.38 11.95
N LEU A 112 -1.60 4.57 10.75
CA LEU A 112 -1.70 3.56 9.69
C LEU A 112 -1.03 2.25 10.06
N ARG A 113 0.12 2.30 10.76
CA ARG A 113 0.76 1.09 11.32
C ARG A 113 -0.17 0.36 12.28
N GLY A 114 -0.81 1.07 13.20
CA GLY A 114 -1.79 0.50 14.13
C GLY A 114 -2.91 -0.22 13.39
N ILE A 115 -3.57 0.45 12.45
CA ILE A 115 -4.66 -0.12 11.65
C ILE A 115 -4.21 -1.38 10.90
N VAL A 116 -3.08 -1.31 10.20
CA VAL A 116 -2.55 -2.45 9.43
C VAL A 116 -2.23 -3.64 10.33
N LEU A 117 -1.56 -3.40 11.47
CA LEU A 117 -1.20 -4.47 12.40
C LEU A 117 -2.44 -5.07 13.07
N THR A 118 -3.42 -4.25 13.49
CA THR A 118 -4.70 -4.74 14.02
C THR A 118 -5.41 -5.64 13.02
N ALA A 119 -5.50 -5.22 11.75
CA ALA A 119 -6.10 -6.04 10.69
C ALA A 119 -5.37 -7.36 10.47
N LEU A 120 -4.03 -7.36 10.41
CA LEU A 120 -3.24 -8.57 10.21
C LEU A 120 -3.32 -9.51 11.43
N HIS A 121 -3.21 -8.99 12.64
CA HIS A 121 -3.32 -9.77 13.88
C HIS A 121 -4.70 -10.42 14.03
N SER A 122 -5.79 -9.72 13.66
CA SER A 122 -7.15 -10.32 13.67
C SER A 122 -7.30 -11.50 12.71
N LEU A 123 -6.43 -11.59 11.71
CA LEU A 123 -6.34 -12.70 10.76
C LEU A 123 -5.28 -13.75 11.14
N GLY A 124 -4.68 -13.64 12.34
CA GLY A 124 -3.67 -14.57 12.84
C GLY A 124 -2.28 -14.39 12.24
N VAL A 125 -1.98 -13.21 11.66
CA VAL A 125 -0.66 -12.90 11.11
C VAL A 125 0.13 -12.05 12.08
N GLU A 126 1.15 -12.61 12.73
CA GLU A 126 2.05 -11.95 13.66
C GLU A 126 3.03 -11.00 12.93
N ALA A 127 2.49 -9.90 12.41
CA ALA A 127 3.24 -8.92 11.65
C ALA A 127 3.76 -7.77 12.52
N ARG A 128 4.81 -7.11 12.04
CA ARG A 128 5.32 -5.85 12.60
C ARG A 128 5.76 -4.89 11.50
N CYS A 129 5.90 -3.61 11.83
CA CYS A 129 6.40 -2.60 10.89
C CYS A 129 7.88 -2.31 11.13
N MET A 130 8.69 -2.37 10.08
CA MET A 130 10.09 -1.95 10.04
C MET A 130 10.28 -0.84 9.00
N GLY A 131 10.44 0.40 9.46
CA GLY A 131 10.39 1.53 8.52
C GLY A 131 9.06 1.54 7.77
N ASN A 132 9.13 1.48 6.45
CA ASN A 132 7.96 1.42 5.56
C ASN A 132 7.47 0.00 5.30
N ASP A 133 8.23 -1.00 5.68
CA ASP A 133 7.94 -2.39 5.38
C ASP A 133 7.07 -3.02 6.46
N ILE A 134 6.15 -3.87 6.04
CA ILE A 134 5.41 -4.80 6.88
C ILE A 134 6.12 -6.13 6.79
N VAL A 135 6.52 -6.69 7.92
CA VAL A 135 7.31 -7.92 7.98
C VAL A 135 6.71 -8.94 8.94
N VAL A 136 6.95 -10.21 8.65
CA VAL A 136 6.73 -11.36 9.55
C VAL A 136 8.07 -11.99 9.84
N ARG A 137 8.29 -12.44 11.09
CA ARG A 137 9.52 -13.11 11.49
C ARG A 137 9.40 -14.61 11.34
N ILE A 138 10.22 -15.20 10.47
CA ILE A 138 10.27 -16.64 10.19
C ILE A 138 11.71 -17.11 10.40
N ASP A 139 11.91 -18.12 11.23
CA ASP A 139 13.23 -18.72 11.53
C ASP A 139 14.30 -17.69 11.91
N GLY A 140 13.89 -16.66 12.66
CA GLY A 140 14.79 -15.59 13.09
C GLY A 140 15.01 -14.48 12.05
N GLU A 141 14.50 -14.61 10.83
CA GLU A 141 14.63 -13.63 9.75
C GLU A 141 13.32 -12.86 9.50
N ASP A 142 13.45 -11.61 9.10
CA ASP A 142 12.32 -10.77 8.71
C ASP A 142 12.02 -10.92 7.22
N LYS A 143 10.82 -11.41 6.93
CA LYS A 143 10.29 -11.52 5.56
C LYS A 143 9.27 -10.41 5.33
N LYS A 144 9.50 -9.60 4.31
CA LYS A 144 8.60 -8.52 3.92
C LYS A 144 7.35 -9.10 3.24
N ILE A 145 6.19 -8.73 3.75
CA ILE A 145 4.87 -9.13 3.23
C ILE A 145 4.08 -7.94 2.66
N GLY A 146 4.62 -6.75 2.73
CA GLY A 146 3.94 -5.55 2.25
C GLY A 146 4.68 -4.28 2.62
N ALA A 147 4.06 -3.15 2.34
CA ALA A 147 4.58 -1.85 2.74
C ALA A 147 3.46 -0.83 2.93
N ILE A 148 3.79 0.20 3.70
CA ILE A 148 2.96 1.38 3.92
C ILE A 148 3.70 2.63 3.48
N THR A 149 2.98 3.63 2.97
CA THR A 149 3.51 4.97 2.71
C THR A 149 2.49 6.03 3.07
N VAL A 150 2.96 7.14 3.62
CA VAL A 150 2.10 8.28 4.01
C VAL A 150 2.68 9.56 3.41
N PRO A 151 2.60 9.75 2.09
CA PRO A 151 2.96 11.01 1.49
C PRO A 151 2.04 12.14 1.97
N SER A 152 2.65 13.30 2.21
CA SER A 152 1.97 14.48 2.70
C SER A 152 1.93 15.53 1.59
N PHE A 153 0.74 15.97 1.24
CA PHE A 153 0.48 17.08 0.35
C PHE A 153 0.10 18.34 1.17
N GLU A 154 -0.03 19.47 0.53
CA GLU A 154 -0.28 20.75 1.21
C GLU A 154 -1.55 20.69 2.10
N LYS A 155 -2.63 20.13 1.57
CA LYS A 155 -3.94 20.09 2.24
C LYS A 155 -4.37 18.70 2.70
N MET A 156 -3.59 17.64 2.41
CA MET A 156 -4.02 16.28 2.70
C MET A 156 -2.89 15.35 3.06
N LEU A 157 -3.24 14.25 3.74
CA LEU A 157 -2.42 13.05 3.88
C LEU A 157 -3.00 11.95 3.00
N MET A 158 -2.11 11.23 2.34
CA MET A 158 -2.49 10.01 1.64
C MET A 158 -1.91 8.81 2.38
N PHE A 159 -2.76 7.82 2.64
CA PHE A 159 -2.38 6.56 3.22
C PHE A 159 -2.37 5.51 2.12
N ASN A 160 -1.24 4.87 1.89
CA ASN A 160 -1.16 3.75 0.95
C ASN A 160 -0.66 2.52 1.69
N VAL A 161 -1.32 1.40 1.47
CA VAL A 161 -0.90 0.09 1.94
C VAL A 161 -0.93 -0.89 0.79
N HIS A 162 0.04 -1.77 0.73
CA HIS A 162 -0.06 -3.00 -0.04
C HIS A 162 0.38 -4.18 0.80
N ILE A 163 -0.31 -5.31 0.64
CA ILE A 163 -0.03 -6.58 1.29
C ILE A 163 -0.03 -7.66 0.23
N LEU A 164 1.00 -8.49 0.25
CA LEU A 164 1.24 -9.56 -0.70
C LEU A 164 0.51 -10.82 -0.21
N LEU A 165 -0.65 -11.14 -0.79
CA LEU A 165 -1.46 -12.29 -0.37
C LEU A 165 -0.88 -13.60 -0.96
N ASP A 166 -0.81 -13.71 -2.28
CA ASP A 166 -0.26 -14.83 -3.05
C ASP A 166 0.54 -14.27 -4.22
N TRP A 167 1.66 -13.63 -3.92
CA TRP A 167 2.39 -12.78 -4.85
C TRP A 167 3.36 -13.57 -5.74
N ASP A 168 3.32 -13.29 -7.03
CA ASP A 168 4.20 -13.92 -8.02
C ASP A 168 5.61 -13.30 -7.98
N ILE A 169 6.43 -13.83 -7.08
CA ILE A 169 7.81 -13.37 -6.90
C ILE A 169 8.68 -13.66 -8.11
N GLU A 170 8.40 -14.74 -8.84
CA GLU A 170 9.22 -15.12 -10.00
C GLU A 170 9.07 -14.11 -11.14
N THR A 171 7.82 -13.71 -11.42
CA THR A 171 7.57 -12.66 -12.41
C THR A 171 8.08 -11.30 -11.92
N ALA A 172 7.97 -11.00 -10.63
CA ALA A 172 8.49 -9.77 -10.06
C ALA A 172 10.01 -9.63 -10.25
N GLU A 173 10.80 -10.68 -9.98
CA GLU A 173 12.27 -10.67 -10.16
C GLU A 173 12.67 -10.49 -11.63
N LYS A 174 11.89 -11.05 -12.55
CA LYS A 174 12.12 -10.88 -13.98
C LYS A 174 11.71 -9.50 -14.49
N ALA A 175 10.78 -8.83 -13.82
CA ALA A 175 10.22 -7.55 -14.25
C ALA A 175 10.96 -6.33 -13.69
N ILE A 176 11.45 -6.38 -12.43
CA ILE A 176 12.11 -5.25 -11.78
C ILE A 176 13.53 -5.56 -11.33
N LYS A 177 14.41 -4.56 -11.47
CA LYS A 177 15.80 -4.62 -10.99
C LYS A 177 15.82 -4.24 -9.51
N SER A 178 15.91 -5.25 -8.64
CA SER A 178 16.04 -5.05 -7.20
C SER A 178 17.51 -5.02 -6.78
N LYS A 179 17.84 -4.17 -5.82
CA LYS A 179 19.17 -4.16 -5.18
C LYS A 179 19.34 -5.27 -4.15
N THR A 180 18.25 -5.94 -3.77
CA THR A 180 18.22 -7.02 -2.80
C THR A 180 17.69 -8.28 -3.44
N ASN A 181 18.13 -9.45 -2.97
CA ASN A 181 17.54 -10.72 -3.37
C ASN A 181 16.10 -10.77 -2.86
N MET A 182 15.14 -10.63 -3.80
CA MET A 182 13.72 -10.61 -3.43
C MET A 182 13.27 -11.94 -2.88
N ARG A 183 13.75 -13.07 -3.44
CA ARG A 183 13.41 -14.42 -2.95
C ARG A 183 13.82 -14.67 -1.50
N GLU A 184 14.85 -14.02 -1.01
CA GLU A 184 15.26 -14.13 0.39
C GLU A 184 14.46 -13.22 1.30
N LYS A 185 14.07 -12.05 0.84
CA LYS A 185 13.53 -10.96 1.67
C LYS A 185 12.03 -10.78 1.59
N VAL A 186 11.39 -11.16 0.48
CA VAL A 186 9.96 -10.90 0.23
C VAL A 186 9.18 -12.22 0.17
N ARG A 187 7.99 -12.25 0.76
CA ARG A 187 7.07 -13.40 0.71
C ARG A 187 5.62 -12.94 0.57
N GLY A 188 4.82 -13.73 -0.14
CA GLY A 188 3.37 -13.68 -0.03
C GLY A 188 2.90 -14.37 1.27
N LEU A 189 1.79 -13.92 1.83
CA LEU A 189 1.21 -14.51 3.04
C LEU A 189 0.92 -16.01 2.88
N LYS A 190 0.50 -16.44 1.69
CA LYS A 190 0.23 -17.85 1.38
C LYS A 190 1.48 -18.73 1.49
N GLU A 191 2.65 -18.24 1.06
CA GLU A 191 3.92 -18.95 1.24
C GLU A 191 4.31 -19.12 2.71
N LEU A 192 3.81 -18.23 3.58
CA LEU A 192 4.01 -18.27 5.04
C LEU A 192 2.92 -19.07 5.77
N GLY A 193 2.06 -19.81 5.04
CA GLY A 193 0.99 -20.64 5.59
C GLY A 193 -0.32 -19.90 5.89
N HIS A 194 -0.42 -18.62 5.55
CA HIS A 194 -1.64 -17.83 5.76
C HIS A 194 -2.48 -17.73 4.48
N THR A 195 -3.51 -18.59 4.36
CA THR A 195 -4.44 -18.54 3.23
C THR A 195 -5.54 -17.50 3.50
N ILE A 196 -5.22 -16.23 3.20
CA ILE A 196 -6.12 -15.10 3.42
C ILE A 196 -6.63 -14.60 2.06
N THR A 197 -7.96 -14.56 1.93
CA THR A 197 -8.61 -14.04 0.73
C THR A 197 -8.60 -12.52 0.72
N PHE A 198 -8.73 -11.92 -0.47
CA PHE A 198 -8.88 -10.46 -0.60
C PHE A 198 -10.04 -9.93 0.26
N LYS A 199 -11.18 -10.66 0.29
CA LYS A 199 -12.35 -10.27 1.10
C LYS A 199 -12.04 -10.25 2.59
N GLN A 200 -11.39 -11.30 3.12
CA GLN A 200 -11.01 -11.34 4.55
C GLN A 200 -10.07 -10.20 4.93
N MET A 201 -9.04 -9.93 4.10
CA MET A 201 -8.14 -8.81 4.32
C MET A 201 -8.86 -7.46 4.26
N ARG A 202 -9.77 -7.29 3.30
CA ARG A 202 -10.61 -6.09 3.15
C ARG A 202 -11.47 -5.86 4.39
N ASP A 203 -12.18 -6.88 4.83
CA ASP A 203 -13.11 -6.76 5.98
C ASP A 203 -12.35 -6.46 7.27
N ALA A 204 -11.22 -7.15 7.53
CA ALA A 204 -10.37 -6.89 8.68
C ALA A 204 -9.78 -5.47 8.66
N PHE A 205 -9.34 -5.00 7.48
CA PHE A 205 -8.80 -3.65 7.35
C PHE A 205 -9.86 -2.58 7.57
N VAL A 206 -11.05 -2.73 6.98
CA VAL A 206 -12.16 -1.77 7.13
C VAL A 206 -12.61 -1.71 8.59
N THR A 207 -12.73 -2.87 9.26
CA THR A 207 -13.06 -2.90 10.70
C THR A 207 -12.02 -2.13 11.52
N ALA A 208 -10.73 -2.42 11.35
CA ALA A 208 -9.67 -1.70 12.07
C ALA A 208 -9.60 -0.20 11.72
N TRP A 209 -9.97 0.15 10.48
CA TRP A 209 -10.06 1.55 10.05
C TRP A 209 -11.24 2.28 10.73
N GLU A 210 -12.41 1.63 10.79
CA GLU A 210 -13.62 2.17 11.43
C GLU A 210 -13.45 2.32 12.94
N GLU A 211 -12.71 1.43 13.61
CA GLU A 211 -12.36 1.57 15.02
C GLU A 211 -11.57 2.86 15.31
N VAL A 212 -10.75 3.30 14.38
CA VAL A 212 -9.91 4.50 14.53
C VAL A 212 -10.64 5.77 14.08
N PHE A 213 -11.42 5.69 12.99
CA PHE A 213 -12.00 6.85 12.32
C PHE A 213 -13.52 6.90 12.36
N GLY A 214 -14.18 5.84 12.86
CA GLY A 214 -15.63 5.70 12.87
C GLY A 214 -16.36 6.27 14.07
N GLU A 215 -15.67 6.64 15.14
CA GLU A 215 -16.29 7.07 16.43
C GLU A 215 -16.95 8.46 16.41
N GLU A 216 -16.99 9.18 15.29
CA GLU A 216 -17.62 10.51 15.21
C GLU A 216 -19.14 10.49 14.97
N LYS A 217 -19.86 9.39 15.24
CA LYS A 217 -21.34 9.34 15.09
C LYS A 217 -22.11 9.37 16.42
N VAL A 218 -21.49 9.70 17.54
CA VAL A 218 -22.21 9.85 18.82
C VAL A 218 -21.86 11.18 19.45
N GLN A 219 -22.45 12.25 18.94
CA GLN A 219 -22.84 13.43 19.75
C GLN A 219 -23.96 14.15 19.02
#